data_da6c4b1b7158002e499f1fad0c072e3e
#
_entry.id   da6c4b1b7158002e499f1fad0c072e3e
#
_cell.length_a   1.000
_cell.length_b   1.000
_cell.length_c   1.000
_cell.angle_alpha   90.00
_cell.angle_beta   90.00
_cell.angle_gamma   90.00
#
_symmetry.space_group_name_H-M   'P 1'
#
loop_
_entity.id
_entity.type
_entity.pdbx_description
1 polymer ?
#
loop_
_entity_poly.entity_id
_entity_poly.type
_entity_poly.pdbx_seq_one_letter_code
_entity_poly.pdbx_strand_id
1 'polypeptide(L)'
;MALNDLPRTSRTLLTAIGLSALYLLYSQITRPMLTVNRSPQIARAQPAVPEKSSPIFATSANRWLPQHQWVSKANSRFRDGSRLLFFDEHELLNENRAIRVSPVAMVWQGEGESQGEGEGESPITAVAESASFTCSAPLSLGAGQFGRITSGLLGGEVRIEGPQGLRIEGRTFYFEEESLRIWSSEPVRFGWERHTGTAEGGVEIELSGAANPQEGGLMSVSDIRRIRLLGRVNCSLQFTEQD
;
A
#
# COMPACT_ATOMS: atom_id res chain seq x y z
N MET A 1 53.31 -20.22 -7.59
CA MET A 1 53.81 -19.15 -8.51
C MET A 1 53.22 -17.84 -8.05
N ALA A 2 54.02 -16.96 -7.47
CA ALA A 2 53.53 -15.70 -6.94
C ALA A 2 53.35 -14.69 -8.09
N LEU A 3 52.28 -13.90 -8.05
CA LEU A 3 51.94 -12.86 -9.04
C LEU A 3 53.07 -11.79 -9.24
N ASN A 4 54.09 -11.85 -8.39
CA ASN A 4 55.21 -10.89 -8.39
C ASN A 4 56.28 -11.13 -9.45
N ASP A 5 56.29 -12.30 -10.10
CA ASP A 5 57.34 -12.66 -11.07
C ASP A 5 57.00 -12.35 -12.53
N LEU A 6 55.81 -11.74 -12.78
CA LEU A 6 55.37 -11.39 -14.13
C LEU A 6 55.92 -10.03 -14.58
N PRO A 7 56.37 -9.88 -15.84
CA PRO A 7 56.84 -8.61 -16.39
C PRO A 7 55.75 -7.54 -16.30
N ARG A 8 56.13 -6.28 -16.11
CA ARG A 8 55.20 -5.15 -15.87
C ARG A 8 54.03 -5.07 -16.87
N THR A 9 54.27 -5.40 -18.13
CA THR A 9 53.28 -5.43 -19.21
C THR A 9 52.21 -6.50 -19.00
N SER A 10 52.58 -7.66 -18.47
CA SER A 10 51.62 -8.74 -18.19
C SER A 10 50.73 -8.44 -16.98
N ARG A 11 51.23 -7.68 -16.00
CA ARG A 11 50.44 -7.24 -14.84
C ARG A 11 49.36 -6.21 -15.22
N THR A 12 49.69 -5.25 -16.09
CA THR A 12 48.72 -4.27 -16.58
C THR A 12 47.64 -4.92 -17.44
N LEU A 13 48.00 -5.92 -18.21
CA LEU A 13 47.04 -6.66 -19.06
C LEU A 13 46.08 -7.51 -18.20
N LEU A 14 46.58 -8.17 -17.16
CA LEU A 14 45.77 -8.95 -16.21
C LEU A 14 44.83 -8.07 -15.40
N THR A 15 45.26 -6.88 -14.96
CA THR A 15 44.39 -5.94 -14.23
C THR A 15 43.29 -5.36 -15.15
N ALA A 16 43.59 -5.07 -16.40
CA ALA A 16 42.62 -4.59 -17.37
C ALA A 16 41.55 -5.65 -17.68
N ILE A 17 41.96 -6.92 -17.84
CA ILE A 17 41.03 -8.03 -18.04
C ILE A 17 40.14 -8.24 -16.80
N GLY A 18 40.71 -8.18 -15.60
CA GLY A 18 39.99 -8.32 -14.35
C GLY A 18 38.93 -7.22 -14.16
N LEU A 19 39.30 -5.96 -14.43
CA LEU A 19 38.38 -4.82 -14.38
C LEU A 19 37.22 -4.94 -15.42
N SER A 20 37.60 -5.38 -16.64
CA SER A 20 36.58 -5.58 -17.69
C SER A 20 35.60 -6.70 -17.35
N ALA A 21 36.10 -7.80 -16.78
CA ALA A 21 35.22 -8.90 -16.32
C ALA A 21 34.30 -8.46 -15.18
N LEU A 22 34.84 -7.67 -14.24
CA LEU A 22 34.05 -7.12 -13.12
C LEU A 22 32.95 -6.15 -13.61
N TYR A 23 33.28 -5.31 -14.59
CA TYR A 23 32.33 -4.40 -15.23
C TYR A 23 31.22 -5.15 -15.96
N LEU A 24 31.55 -6.21 -16.71
CA LEU A 24 30.57 -7.05 -17.39
C LEU A 24 29.65 -7.76 -16.40
N LEU A 25 30.19 -8.27 -15.30
CA LEU A 25 29.42 -8.92 -14.24
C LEU A 25 28.47 -7.92 -13.56
N TYR A 26 28.97 -6.73 -13.24
CA TYR A 26 28.16 -5.64 -12.71
C TYR A 26 27.05 -5.23 -13.69
N SER A 27 27.36 -5.10 -14.98
CA SER A 27 26.38 -4.74 -16.00
C SER A 27 25.29 -5.80 -16.18
N GLN A 28 25.60 -7.07 -15.99
CA GLN A 28 24.64 -8.17 -16.04
C GLN A 28 23.67 -8.15 -14.85
N ILE A 29 24.17 -7.79 -13.66
CA ILE A 29 23.36 -7.71 -12.44
C ILE A 29 22.47 -6.46 -12.44
N THR A 30 22.98 -5.34 -12.98
CA THR A 30 22.23 -4.07 -12.98
C THR A 30 21.29 -3.91 -14.18
N ARG A 31 21.52 -4.59 -15.30
CA ARG A 31 20.62 -4.55 -16.47
C ARG A 31 19.15 -4.87 -16.16
N PRO A 32 18.79 -5.91 -15.41
CA PRO A 32 17.40 -6.16 -15.08
C PRO A 32 16.76 -5.08 -14.19
N MET A 33 17.59 -4.32 -13.43
CA MET A 33 17.07 -3.20 -12.61
C MET A 33 16.90 -1.91 -13.43
N LEU A 34 17.58 -1.78 -14.56
CA LEU A 34 17.55 -0.60 -15.42
C LEU A 34 16.67 -0.74 -16.67
N THR A 35 16.10 -1.92 -16.93
CA THR A 35 15.06 -2.05 -17.94
C THR A 35 13.76 -1.44 -17.41
N VAL A 36 13.76 -0.14 -17.28
CA VAL A 36 12.52 0.63 -17.30
C VAL A 36 11.91 0.37 -18.67
N ASN A 37 10.91 -0.47 -18.69
CA ASN A 37 10.15 -0.78 -19.89
C ASN A 37 9.59 0.54 -20.43
N ARG A 38 10.21 1.05 -21.50
CA ARG A 38 9.78 2.30 -22.12
C ARG A 38 8.42 2.06 -22.76
N SER A 39 7.49 2.86 -22.34
CA SER A 39 6.12 2.98 -22.81
C SER A 39 5.21 1.83 -22.40
N PRO A 40 4.61 1.89 -21.19
CA PRO A 40 3.30 1.31 -21.08
C PRO A 40 2.40 2.07 -22.06
N GLN A 41 1.83 1.38 -23.04
CA GLN A 41 0.61 1.88 -23.63
C GLN A 41 -0.33 2.12 -22.44
N ILE A 42 -0.58 3.38 -22.15
CA ILE A 42 -1.69 3.75 -21.27
C ILE A 42 -2.90 3.16 -21.98
N ALA A 43 -3.27 1.94 -21.60
CA ALA A 43 -4.53 1.39 -21.98
C ALA A 43 -5.56 2.36 -21.39
N ARG A 44 -5.99 3.34 -22.20
CA ARG A 44 -7.19 4.08 -21.87
C ARG A 44 -8.20 3.00 -21.56
N ALA A 45 -8.55 2.88 -20.30
CA ALA A 45 -9.54 1.94 -19.84
C ALA A 45 -10.72 2.06 -20.78
N GLN A 46 -10.95 1.02 -21.61
CA GLN A 46 -12.30 0.87 -22.15
C GLN A 46 -13.20 0.95 -20.93
N PRO A 47 -14.23 1.83 -20.95
CA PRO A 47 -15.11 1.94 -19.81
C PRO A 47 -15.55 0.52 -19.50
N ALA A 48 -15.11 -0.01 -18.36
CA ALA A 48 -15.64 -1.25 -17.82
C ALA A 48 -17.14 -1.08 -17.89
N VAL A 49 -17.83 -2.06 -18.48
CA VAL A 49 -19.29 -2.05 -18.57
C VAL A 49 -19.78 -1.59 -17.21
N PRO A 50 -20.50 -0.47 -17.10
CA PRO A 50 -20.87 0.07 -15.82
C PRO A 50 -21.73 -0.99 -15.16
N GLU A 51 -21.14 -1.75 -14.26
CA GLU A 51 -21.91 -2.51 -13.30
C GLU A 51 -22.78 -1.44 -12.64
N LYS A 52 -24.09 -1.51 -12.90
CA LYS A 52 -25.10 -0.58 -12.39
C LYS A 52 -24.71 -0.25 -10.97
N SER A 53 -24.28 0.99 -10.73
CA SER A 53 -23.68 1.46 -9.48
C SER A 53 -24.50 0.90 -8.34
N SER A 54 -24.01 -0.16 -7.73
CA SER A 54 -24.70 -0.74 -6.58
C SER A 54 -24.80 0.39 -5.56
N PRO A 55 -25.98 0.74 -5.10
CA PRO A 55 -26.17 1.86 -4.16
C PRO A 55 -25.27 1.73 -2.93
N ILE A 56 -24.85 0.52 -2.63
CA ILE A 56 -23.94 0.17 -1.53
C ILE A 56 -22.61 0.94 -1.62
N PHE A 57 -21.99 1.04 -2.80
CA PHE A 57 -20.70 1.75 -2.93
C PHE A 57 -20.82 3.24 -2.67
N ALA A 58 -21.84 3.87 -3.23
CA ALA A 58 -22.07 5.31 -3.03
C ALA A 58 -22.42 5.61 -1.56
N THR A 59 -23.24 4.78 -0.94
CA THR A 59 -23.59 4.91 0.48
C THR A 59 -22.38 4.73 1.37
N SER A 60 -21.57 3.69 1.15
CA SER A 60 -20.34 3.43 1.92
C SER A 60 -19.32 4.53 1.72
N ALA A 61 -19.09 5.00 0.48
CA ALA A 61 -18.18 6.10 0.19
C ALA A 61 -18.57 7.38 0.92
N ASN A 62 -19.85 7.76 0.85
CA ASN A 62 -20.35 8.96 1.51
C ASN A 62 -20.36 8.85 3.05
N ARG A 63 -20.58 7.65 3.58
CA ARG A 63 -20.60 7.40 5.02
C ARG A 63 -19.19 7.47 5.61
N TRP A 64 -18.21 6.80 4.97
CA TRP A 64 -16.88 6.57 5.55
C TRP A 64 -15.81 7.52 5.05
N LEU A 65 -16.01 8.11 3.86
CA LEU A 65 -15.05 9.01 3.20
C LEU A 65 -15.72 10.32 2.73
N PRO A 66 -16.50 11.00 3.58
CA PRO A 66 -17.29 12.18 3.18
C PRO A 66 -16.42 13.33 2.68
N GLN A 67 -15.17 13.41 3.14
CA GLN A 67 -14.20 14.44 2.75
C GLN A 67 -13.64 14.23 1.34
N HIS A 68 -13.79 13.02 0.76
CA HIS A 68 -13.23 12.61 -0.52
C HIS A 68 -14.33 12.40 -1.56
N GLN A 69 -14.92 13.49 -2.05
CA GLN A 69 -16.06 13.45 -2.99
C GLN A 69 -15.79 12.63 -4.26
N TRP A 70 -14.52 12.50 -4.69
CA TRP A 70 -14.15 11.69 -5.85
C TRP A 70 -14.46 10.19 -5.64
N VAL A 71 -14.37 9.70 -4.41
CA VAL A 71 -14.59 8.27 -4.09
C VAL A 71 -15.98 7.80 -4.50
N SER A 72 -16.99 8.64 -4.29
CA SER A 72 -18.38 8.33 -4.71
C SER A 72 -18.54 8.28 -6.23
N LYS A 73 -17.61 8.87 -6.98
CA LYS A 73 -17.60 8.96 -8.44
C LYS A 73 -16.46 8.12 -9.08
N ALA A 74 -15.70 7.38 -8.26
CA ALA A 74 -14.56 6.61 -8.72
C ALA A 74 -14.91 5.70 -9.91
N ASN A 75 -14.03 5.66 -10.91
CA ASN A 75 -14.24 4.88 -12.13
C ASN A 75 -14.20 3.38 -11.88
N SER A 76 -13.41 2.96 -10.91
CA SER A 76 -13.24 1.56 -10.54
C SER A 76 -13.55 1.35 -9.07
N ARG A 77 -14.36 0.32 -8.80
CA ARG A 77 -14.85 0.01 -7.46
C ARG A 77 -14.83 -1.50 -7.31
N PHE A 78 -14.12 -1.96 -6.29
CA PHE A 78 -14.05 -3.38 -5.98
C PHE A 78 -14.54 -3.62 -4.56
N ARG A 79 -15.30 -4.68 -4.40
CA ARG A 79 -15.75 -5.17 -3.11
C ARG A 79 -15.29 -6.61 -2.94
N ASP A 80 -14.79 -6.89 -1.76
CA ASP A 80 -14.40 -8.22 -1.37
C ASP A 80 -14.76 -8.41 0.11
N GLY A 81 -15.86 -9.10 0.33
CA GLY A 81 -16.43 -9.23 1.67
C GLY A 81 -16.77 -7.85 2.28
N SER A 82 -16.12 -7.54 3.39
CA SER A 82 -16.24 -6.30 4.14
C SER A 82 -15.29 -5.18 3.67
N ARG A 83 -14.59 -5.38 2.55
CA ARG A 83 -13.54 -4.47 2.08
C ARG A 83 -13.94 -3.80 0.79
N LEU A 84 -13.61 -2.52 0.69
CA LEU A 84 -13.89 -1.70 -0.49
C LEU A 84 -12.59 -1.05 -0.96
N LEU A 85 -12.38 -1.06 -2.27
CA LEU A 85 -11.28 -0.40 -2.94
C LEU A 85 -11.83 0.49 -4.06
N PHE A 86 -11.39 1.74 -4.09
CA PHE A 86 -11.80 2.76 -5.05
C PHE A 86 -10.57 3.36 -5.72
N PHE A 87 -10.60 3.54 -7.04
CA PHE A 87 -9.59 4.27 -7.78
C PHE A 87 -10.11 4.74 -9.13
N ASP A 88 -9.46 5.72 -9.74
CA ASP A 88 -9.85 6.26 -11.05
C ASP A 88 -8.99 5.69 -12.18
N GLU A 89 -7.67 5.70 -12.01
CA GLU A 89 -6.72 5.26 -13.01
C GLU A 89 -5.98 4.01 -12.54
N HIS A 90 -5.61 3.16 -13.48
CA HIS A 90 -4.81 1.99 -13.18
C HIS A 90 -3.87 1.61 -14.30
N GLU A 91 -2.78 0.96 -13.93
CA GLU A 91 -1.77 0.39 -14.81
C GLU A 91 -1.43 -1.02 -14.31
N LEU A 92 -1.62 -2.03 -15.17
CA LEU A 92 -1.23 -3.40 -14.85
C LEU A 92 0.25 -3.61 -15.13
N LEU A 93 0.94 -4.23 -14.20
CA LEU A 93 2.38 -4.47 -14.21
C LEU A 93 2.67 -5.95 -14.00
N ASN A 94 3.89 -6.39 -14.33
CA ASN A 94 4.38 -7.73 -14.03
C ASN A 94 3.41 -8.85 -14.46
N GLU A 95 3.03 -8.88 -15.73
CA GLU A 95 2.11 -9.90 -16.27
C GLU A 95 0.78 -9.95 -15.49
N ASN A 96 0.25 -8.80 -15.14
CA ASN A 96 -0.97 -8.60 -14.33
C ASN A 96 -0.87 -9.10 -12.88
N ARG A 97 0.32 -9.31 -12.33
CA ARG A 97 0.51 -9.66 -10.91
C ARG A 97 0.72 -8.45 -10.01
N ALA A 98 0.87 -7.28 -10.61
CA ALA A 98 0.91 -6.02 -9.87
C ALA A 98 0.05 -4.99 -10.56
N ILE A 99 -0.43 -4.02 -9.78
CA ILE A 99 -1.25 -2.91 -10.28
C ILE A 99 -0.78 -1.63 -9.59
N ARG A 100 -0.66 -0.57 -10.39
CA ARG A 100 -0.56 0.79 -9.90
C ARG A 100 -1.90 1.47 -10.09
N VAL A 101 -2.36 2.21 -9.10
CA VAL A 101 -3.66 2.92 -9.12
C VAL A 101 -3.50 4.34 -8.60
N SER A 102 -4.33 5.28 -9.09
CA SER A 102 -4.35 6.67 -8.63
C SER A 102 -5.68 7.38 -8.97
N PRO A 103 -6.19 8.26 -8.09
CA PRO A 103 -5.98 8.19 -6.64
C PRO A 103 -6.56 6.89 -6.08
N VAL A 104 -6.31 6.59 -4.82
CA VAL A 104 -6.81 5.36 -4.20
C VAL A 104 -7.45 5.63 -2.85
N ALA A 105 -8.55 4.92 -2.57
CA ALA A 105 -9.17 4.86 -1.26
C ALA A 105 -9.56 3.42 -0.93
N MET A 106 -9.34 3.05 0.32
CA MET A 106 -9.64 1.73 0.85
C MET A 106 -10.45 1.85 2.13
N VAL A 107 -11.39 0.93 2.33
CA VAL A 107 -12.20 0.81 3.54
C VAL A 107 -12.18 -0.64 3.98
N TRP A 108 -11.80 -0.89 5.22
CA TRP A 108 -11.88 -2.20 5.87
C TRP A 108 -12.91 -2.14 6.99
N GLN A 109 -13.97 -2.91 6.86
CA GLN A 109 -15.01 -3.07 7.88
C GLN A 109 -14.70 -4.33 8.69
N GLY A 110 -14.86 -4.29 9.99
CA GLY A 110 -14.71 -5.46 10.86
C GLY A 110 -15.73 -6.57 10.56
N GLU A 111 -15.41 -7.80 10.90
CA GLU A 111 -16.26 -9.00 10.68
C GLU A 111 -17.50 -9.04 11.60
N GLY A 112 -18.16 -7.97 11.86
CA GLY A 112 -19.37 -7.94 12.69
C GLY A 112 -20.47 -7.05 12.14
N GLU A 113 -20.16 -6.23 11.14
CA GLU A 113 -21.04 -5.18 10.65
C GLU A 113 -21.86 -5.55 9.41
N SER A 114 -22.28 -6.81 9.26
CA SER A 114 -23.28 -7.15 8.26
C SER A 114 -24.65 -6.63 8.70
N GLN A 115 -25.05 -5.46 8.15
CA GLN A 115 -26.44 -5.00 8.02
C GLN A 115 -27.22 -4.59 9.30
N GLY A 116 -26.57 -4.17 10.36
CA GLY A 116 -27.27 -3.56 11.50
C GLY A 116 -27.00 -2.06 11.60
N GLU A 117 -28.04 -1.23 11.75
CA GLU A 117 -27.95 0.20 12.09
C GLU A 117 -27.51 0.41 13.56
N GLY A 118 -26.52 -0.36 14.02
CA GLY A 118 -25.94 -0.23 15.35
C GLY A 118 -24.65 0.60 15.32
N GLU A 119 -24.28 1.16 16.46
CA GLU A 119 -23.01 1.84 16.73
C GLU A 119 -21.84 0.84 16.61
N GLY A 120 -21.58 0.33 15.38
CA GLY A 120 -20.43 -0.51 15.08
C GLY A 120 -19.15 0.31 15.11
N GLU A 121 -18.04 -0.34 15.43
CA GLU A 121 -16.71 0.29 15.38
C GLU A 121 -16.47 0.95 14.04
N SER A 122 -15.88 2.15 14.05
CA SER A 122 -15.54 2.87 12.83
C SER A 122 -14.56 2.01 12.00
N PRO A 123 -14.77 1.86 10.69
CA PRO A 123 -13.87 1.07 9.86
C PRO A 123 -12.48 1.70 9.80
N ILE A 124 -11.50 0.90 9.41
CA ILE A 124 -10.18 1.43 9.03
C ILE A 124 -10.31 1.94 7.59
N THR A 125 -9.89 3.17 7.36
CA THR A 125 -9.84 3.77 6.02
C THR A 125 -8.43 4.19 5.68
N ALA A 126 -8.05 4.09 4.41
CA ALA A 126 -6.80 4.64 3.91
C ALA A 126 -7.06 5.36 2.59
N VAL A 127 -6.54 6.56 2.46
CA VAL A 127 -6.59 7.36 1.23
C VAL A 127 -5.18 7.79 0.87
N ALA A 128 -4.83 7.68 -0.41
CA ALA A 128 -3.52 8.07 -0.93
C ALA A 128 -3.64 8.65 -2.34
N GLU A 129 -2.63 9.44 -2.75
CA GLU A 129 -2.56 9.94 -4.13
C GLU A 129 -2.29 8.82 -5.13
N SER A 130 -1.56 7.79 -4.70
CA SER A 130 -1.29 6.61 -5.53
C SER A 130 -1.05 5.38 -4.68
N ALA A 131 -1.22 4.20 -5.29
CA ALA A 131 -0.78 2.96 -4.69
C ALA A 131 -0.20 2.01 -5.74
N SER A 132 0.69 1.13 -5.30
CA SER A 132 1.15 -0.01 -6.07
C SER A 132 0.90 -1.26 -5.23
N PHE A 133 0.18 -2.23 -5.78
CA PHE A 133 -0.13 -3.48 -5.10
C PHE A 133 0.46 -4.66 -5.85
N THR A 134 0.97 -5.63 -5.13
CA THR A 134 1.37 -6.95 -5.64
C THR A 134 0.33 -7.97 -5.21
N CYS A 135 -0.07 -8.83 -6.13
CA CYS A 135 -1.10 -9.84 -5.90
C CYS A 135 -0.53 -11.26 -6.00
N SER A 136 -1.10 -12.18 -5.24
CA SER A 136 -0.72 -13.60 -5.25
C SER A 136 -1.02 -14.30 -6.58
N ALA A 137 -2.01 -13.81 -7.33
CA ALA A 137 -2.44 -14.32 -8.62
C ALA A 137 -2.60 -13.19 -9.64
N PRO A 138 -2.56 -13.47 -10.94
CA PRO A 138 -2.83 -12.47 -11.96
C PRO A 138 -4.22 -11.84 -11.80
N LEU A 139 -4.28 -10.52 -11.97
CA LEU A 139 -5.49 -9.73 -11.86
C LEU A 139 -6.36 -9.89 -13.12
N SER A 140 -7.66 -10.00 -12.94
CA SER A 140 -8.65 -9.99 -14.01
C SER A 140 -9.72 -8.93 -13.76
N LEU A 141 -9.35 -7.68 -14.02
CA LEU A 141 -10.23 -6.53 -13.76
C LEU A 141 -11.54 -6.60 -14.54
N GLY A 142 -11.49 -7.12 -15.78
CA GLY A 142 -12.69 -7.29 -16.61
C GLY A 142 -13.70 -8.32 -16.07
N ALA A 143 -13.24 -9.26 -15.25
CA ALA A 143 -14.10 -10.23 -14.56
C ALA A 143 -14.52 -9.75 -13.15
N GLY A 144 -14.16 -8.53 -12.76
CA GLY A 144 -14.44 -8.02 -11.41
C GLY A 144 -13.64 -8.72 -10.30
N GLN A 145 -12.61 -9.48 -10.67
CA GLN A 145 -11.78 -10.23 -9.73
C GLN A 145 -10.49 -9.46 -9.43
N PHE A 146 -10.35 -9.05 -8.20
CA PHE A 146 -9.13 -8.51 -7.67
C PHE A 146 -8.44 -9.63 -6.86
N GLY A 147 -7.23 -10.02 -7.26
CA GLY A 147 -6.49 -11.05 -6.54
C GLY A 147 -6.12 -10.59 -5.13
N ARG A 148 -5.77 -11.54 -4.26
CA ARG A 148 -5.30 -11.23 -2.90
C ARG A 148 -4.05 -10.38 -2.96
N ILE A 149 -4.08 -9.21 -2.34
CA ILE A 149 -2.94 -8.29 -2.22
C ILE A 149 -1.97 -8.86 -1.18
N THR A 150 -0.75 -9.15 -1.58
CA THR A 150 0.31 -9.67 -0.69
C THR A 150 1.20 -8.58 -0.14
N SER A 151 1.38 -7.52 -0.90
CA SER A 151 2.15 -6.34 -0.47
C SER A 151 1.68 -5.10 -1.21
N GLY A 152 1.99 -3.94 -0.67
CA GLY A 152 1.63 -2.67 -1.29
C GLY A 152 2.49 -1.51 -0.83
N LEU A 153 2.43 -0.45 -1.62
CA LEU A 153 3.02 0.85 -1.35
C LEU A 153 1.95 1.90 -1.59
N LEU A 154 1.63 2.68 -0.57
CA LEU A 154 0.82 3.89 -0.68
C LEU A 154 1.77 5.09 -0.79
N GLY A 155 1.61 5.90 -1.81
CA GLY A 155 2.48 7.03 -2.12
C GLY A 155 1.75 8.36 -2.22
N GLY A 156 2.51 9.44 -2.09
CA GLY A 156 1.98 10.80 -2.04
C GLY A 156 1.48 11.15 -0.64
N GLU A 157 0.48 12.01 -0.55
CA GLU A 157 -0.19 12.26 0.74
C GLU A 157 -1.07 11.08 1.11
N VAL A 158 -0.73 10.45 2.23
CA VAL A 158 -1.45 9.27 2.76
C VAL A 158 -2.10 9.63 4.08
N ARG A 159 -3.37 9.28 4.21
CA ARG A 159 -4.15 9.39 5.43
C ARG A 159 -4.75 8.04 5.77
N ILE A 160 -4.51 7.57 6.99
CA ILE A 160 -5.11 6.37 7.57
C ILE A 160 -5.96 6.82 8.74
N GLU A 161 -7.23 6.42 8.76
CA GLU A 161 -8.15 6.66 9.87
C GLU A 161 -8.68 5.32 10.38
N GLY A 162 -8.96 5.25 11.68
CA GLY A 162 -9.39 4.02 12.34
C GLY A 162 -10.30 4.28 13.53
N PRO A 163 -10.60 3.22 14.28
CA PRO A 163 -11.43 3.31 15.48
C PRO A 163 -10.90 4.33 16.49
N GLN A 164 -11.78 4.81 17.37
CA GLN A 164 -11.46 5.73 18.47
C GLN A 164 -10.80 7.05 18.00
N GLY A 165 -11.12 7.51 16.78
CA GLY A 165 -10.57 8.76 16.24
C GLY A 165 -9.08 8.68 15.87
N LEU A 166 -8.55 7.47 15.69
CA LEU A 166 -7.21 7.28 15.18
C LEU A 166 -7.06 7.93 13.81
N ARG A 167 -6.01 8.75 13.66
CA ARG A 167 -5.62 9.37 12.39
C ARG A 167 -4.12 9.41 12.28
N ILE A 168 -3.61 8.92 11.16
CA ILE A 168 -2.18 8.92 10.84
C ILE A 168 -2.02 9.52 9.46
N GLU A 169 -1.16 10.52 9.33
CA GLU A 169 -0.86 11.22 8.09
C GLU A 169 0.64 11.18 7.82
N GLY A 170 0.99 10.89 6.59
CA GLY A 170 2.38 10.83 6.13
C GLY A 170 2.45 10.73 4.61
N ARG A 171 3.60 10.30 4.08
CA ARG A 171 3.75 10.26 2.63
C ARG A 171 3.85 8.87 2.06
N THR A 172 4.70 8.04 2.61
CA THR A 172 5.03 6.73 2.05
C THR A 172 4.73 5.66 3.08
N PHE A 173 3.76 4.79 2.78
CA PHE A 173 3.42 3.67 3.63
C PHE A 173 3.55 2.36 2.86
N TYR A 174 4.20 1.41 3.48
CA TYR A 174 4.33 0.04 3.00
C TYR A 174 3.34 -0.85 3.72
N PHE A 175 2.84 -1.84 3.02
CA PHE A 175 2.00 -2.90 3.55
C PHE A 175 2.55 -4.26 3.15
N GLU A 176 2.51 -5.20 4.09
CA GLU A 176 2.87 -6.60 3.86
C GLU A 176 1.87 -7.49 4.57
N GLU A 177 1.21 -8.37 3.81
CA GLU A 177 0.16 -9.23 4.32
C GLU A 177 0.70 -10.35 5.21
N GLU A 178 1.84 -10.95 4.85
CA GLU A 178 2.43 -12.05 5.63
C GLU A 178 2.71 -11.64 7.08
N SER A 179 3.21 -10.43 7.27
CA SER A 179 3.48 -9.88 8.60
C SER A 179 2.30 -9.11 9.21
N LEU A 180 1.19 -8.93 8.47
CA LEU A 180 0.04 -8.11 8.85
C LEU A 180 0.47 -6.72 9.33
N ARG A 181 1.31 -6.04 8.56
CA ARG A 181 1.99 -4.83 8.98
C ARG A 181 1.86 -3.72 7.94
N ILE A 182 1.58 -2.52 8.46
CA ILE A 182 1.71 -1.27 7.70
C ILE A 182 2.80 -0.45 8.38
N TRP A 183 3.71 0.15 7.60
CA TRP A 183 4.75 0.99 8.19
C TRP A 183 5.16 2.13 7.27
N SER A 184 5.68 3.18 7.89
CA SER A 184 6.41 4.25 7.22
C SER A 184 7.69 4.55 8.00
N SER A 185 8.79 4.79 7.30
CA SER A 185 10.03 5.30 7.87
C SER A 185 10.18 6.82 7.71
N GLU A 186 9.20 7.47 7.10
CA GLU A 186 9.15 8.91 6.96
C GLU A 186 8.40 9.55 8.12
N PRO A 187 8.63 10.84 8.42
CA PRO A 187 7.91 11.54 9.46
C PRO A 187 6.40 11.47 9.26
N VAL A 188 5.67 11.19 10.35
CA VAL A 188 4.21 11.12 10.36
C VAL A 188 3.62 12.08 11.38
N ARG A 189 2.41 12.54 11.11
CA ARG A 189 1.52 13.17 12.08
C ARG A 189 0.50 12.14 12.52
N PHE A 190 0.16 12.16 13.79
CA PHE A 190 -0.86 11.28 14.33
C PHE A 190 -1.83 12.02 15.23
N GLY A 191 -3.03 11.51 15.29
CA GLY A 191 -4.05 11.88 16.25
C GLY A 191 -4.71 10.63 16.79
N TRP A 192 -5.09 10.64 18.05
CA TRP A 192 -5.88 9.61 18.68
C TRP A 192 -6.75 10.26 19.76
N GLU A 193 -8.06 10.14 19.61
CA GLU A 193 -9.02 10.87 20.42
C GLU A 193 -8.73 12.38 20.41
N ARG A 194 -8.24 12.91 21.55
CA ARG A 194 -7.86 14.32 21.73
C ARG A 194 -6.35 14.55 21.64
N HIS A 195 -5.57 13.47 21.59
CA HIS A 195 -4.11 13.53 21.56
C HIS A 195 -3.63 13.71 20.13
N THR A 196 -2.64 14.57 19.95
CA THR A 196 -2.03 14.78 18.64
C THR A 196 -0.51 14.83 18.76
N GLY A 197 0.19 14.48 17.69
CA GLY A 197 1.64 14.54 17.73
C GLY A 197 2.30 14.26 16.39
N THR A 198 3.62 14.18 16.44
CA THR A 198 4.48 13.83 15.32
C THR A 198 5.49 12.78 15.74
N ALA A 199 5.88 11.90 14.81
CA ALA A 199 6.95 10.94 14.99
C ALA A 199 7.93 11.07 13.82
N GLU A 200 9.19 11.48 14.13
CA GLU A 200 10.19 11.75 13.09
C GLU A 200 10.72 10.49 12.40
N GLY A 201 10.72 9.35 13.07
CA GLY A 201 11.17 8.07 12.55
C GLY A 201 10.05 7.25 11.89
N GLY A 202 8.83 7.81 11.82
CA GLY A 202 7.69 7.15 11.20
C GLY A 202 6.82 6.36 12.16
N VAL A 203 6.13 5.35 11.62
CA VAL A 203 5.16 4.55 12.35
C VAL A 203 5.18 3.10 11.87
N GLU A 204 4.84 2.20 12.79
CA GLU A 204 4.58 0.80 12.52
C GLU A 204 3.22 0.42 13.11
N ILE A 205 2.34 -0.12 12.27
CA ILE A 205 0.99 -0.55 12.63
C ILE A 205 0.93 -2.07 12.43
N GLU A 206 0.73 -2.79 13.50
CA GLU A 206 0.46 -4.23 13.47
C GLU A 206 -1.06 -4.42 13.40
N LEU A 207 -1.48 -5.23 12.45
CA LEU A 207 -2.89 -5.55 12.21
C LEU A 207 -3.19 -6.93 12.78
N SER A 208 -4.42 -7.19 13.18
CA SER A 208 -4.90 -8.53 13.45
C SER A 208 -5.48 -9.16 12.18
N GLY A 209 -5.18 -10.44 11.95
CA GLY A 209 -5.75 -11.20 10.85
C GLY A 209 -7.19 -11.62 11.13
N ALA A 210 -7.98 -11.78 10.07
CA ALA A 210 -9.29 -12.38 10.16
C ALA A 210 -9.19 -13.85 10.59
N ALA A 211 -10.18 -14.34 11.35
CA ALA A 211 -10.19 -15.71 11.88
C ALA A 211 -10.22 -16.81 10.80
N ASN A 212 -10.53 -16.46 9.55
CA ASN A 212 -10.66 -17.41 8.45
C ASN A 212 -9.83 -16.98 7.22
N PRO A 213 -8.53 -17.31 7.15
CA PRO A 213 -7.66 -16.94 6.03
C PRO A 213 -8.01 -17.64 4.70
N GLN A 214 -8.94 -18.59 4.68
CA GLN A 214 -9.35 -19.33 3.48
C GLN A 214 -10.42 -18.61 2.64
N GLU A 215 -11.10 -17.64 3.18
CA GLU A 215 -11.97 -16.77 2.39
C GLU A 215 -11.11 -15.70 1.75
N GLY A 216 -10.54 -16.07 0.59
CA GLY A 216 -9.60 -15.26 -0.17
C GLY A 216 -10.12 -13.88 -0.48
N GLY A 217 -9.57 -12.88 0.16
CA GLY A 217 -9.95 -11.49 0.01
C GLY A 217 -8.76 -10.56 -0.21
N LEU A 218 -9.07 -9.29 -0.53
CA LEU A 218 -8.09 -8.24 -0.80
C LEU A 218 -6.99 -8.15 0.26
N MET A 219 -7.34 -8.34 1.52
CA MET A 219 -6.42 -8.41 2.67
C MET A 219 -7.17 -9.04 3.85
N SER A 220 -6.54 -9.95 4.59
CA SER A 220 -7.15 -10.56 5.78
C SER A 220 -6.92 -9.72 7.04
N VAL A 221 -7.42 -8.48 7.05
CA VAL A 221 -7.28 -7.57 8.20
C VAL A 221 -8.62 -7.41 8.89
N SER A 222 -8.67 -7.56 10.22
CA SER A 222 -9.87 -7.34 11.02
C SER A 222 -9.78 -6.10 11.90
N ASP A 223 -8.61 -5.78 12.46
CA ASP A 223 -8.46 -4.68 13.41
C ASP A 223 -6.98 -4.24 13.54
N ILE A 224 -6.75 -3.12 14.24
CA ILE A 224 -5.43 -2.62 14.61
C ILE A 224 -5.04 -3.19 15.97
N ARG A 225 -4.03 -4.05 15.99
CA ARG A 225 -3.53 -4.68 17.20
C ARG A 225 -2.60 -3.78 18.01
N ARG A 226 -1.72 -3.06 17.30
CA ARG A 226 -0.70 -2.21 17.92
C ARG A 226 -0.27 -1.11 16.98
N ILE A 227 0.01 0.06 17.55
CA ILE A 227 0.67 1.18 16.87
C ILE A 227 1.95 1.48 17.62
N ARG A 228 3.07 1.58 16.88
CA ARG A 228 4.37 1.97 17.40
C ARG A 228 4.86 3.20 16.66
N LEU A 229 5.05 4.28 17.37
CA LEU A 229 5.64 5.52 16.85
C LEU A 229 7.15 5.43 16.97
N LEU A 230 7.88 5.83 15.94
CA LEU A 230 9.32 5.61 15.82
C LEU A 230 10.11 6.93 15.84
N GLY A 231 11.32 6.88 16.38
CA GLY A 231 12.22 8.02 16.47
C GLY A 231 11.83 9.00 17.55
N ARG A 232 12.09 10.30 17.32
CA ARG A 232 11.66 11.36 18.23
C ARG A 232 10.17 11.57 18.10
N VAL A 233 9.43 11.35 19.19
CA VAL A 233 7.97 11.54 19.25
C VAL A 233 7.68 12.80 20.04
N ASN A 234 6.88 13.70 19.46
CA ASN A 234 6.37 14.90 20.07
C ASN A 234 4.86 14.77 20.20
N CYS A 235 4.32 14.76 21.40
CA CYS A 235 2.90 14.52 21.65
C CYS A 235 2.32 15.60 22.55
N SER A 236 1.16 16.13 22.17
CA SER A 236 0.34 16.99 23.01
C SER A 236 -0.78 16.16 23.62
N LEU A 237 -0.72 15.96 24.92
CA LEU A 237 -1.73 15.23 25.69
C LEU A 237 -2.74 16.23 26.25
N GLN A 238 -4.01 15.97 25.98
CA GLN A 238 -5.11 16.74 26.56
C GLN A 238 -5.82 15.87 27.60
N PHE A 239 -5.77 16.29 28.85
CA PHE A 239 -6.46 15.62 29.96
C PHE A 239 -7.79 16.32 30.21
N THR A 240 -8.82 15.57 30.51
CA THR A 240 -10.08 16.08 31.03
C THR A 240 -10.02 16.11 32.56
N GLU A 241 -10.64 17.11 33.23
CA GLU A 241 -10.69 17.21 34.69
C GLU A 241 -11.38 16.01 35.39
N GLN A 242 -11.77 15.00 34.67
CA GLN A 242 -12.47 13.82 35.20
C GLN A 242 -11.63 12.53 35.19
N ASP A 243 -10.35 12.60 34.83
CA ASP A 243 -9.43 11.45 34.86
C ASP A 243 -8.55 11.44 36.11
#